data_5e757d8a10ab1b487f326fb7dd014310
#
_entry.id   5e757d8a10ab1b487f326fb7dd014310
#
_cell.length_a   1.000
_cell.length_b   1.000
_cell.length_c   1.000
_cell.angle_alpha   90.00
_cell.angle_beta   90.00
_cell.angle_gamma   90.00
#
_symmetry.space_group_name_H-M   'P 1'
#
loop_
_entity.id
_entity.type
_entity.pdbx_description
1 polymer ?
#
loop_
_entity_poly.entity_id
_entity_poly.type
_entity_poly.pdbx_seq_one_letter_code
_entity_poly.pdbx_strand_id
1 'polypeptide(L)'
;MRAMQAKAWQDGDLYEPYVGRWSRAVAATFLDWLEVPAGGRWLDVGCGTGALSETVLLRGEPAEVRGIDQSEGFVKYARQHLDDPRFDAQVGDARSLPFDDGSFDAVVSGLMLNFVADQGGVANELVRVAAPGATIGVYVWDYAGGMQMMRYFWDAAKDLDPRAREQDEGERFAEIASLKGLGGLFDLAGLGEVRSRSIDIPTIFRDFDDYWGPFLAGQGPAPAYCSSLDDGLRAELRELLRVRLPTKTDGTIRLTARAWAVQGTRP
;
A
#
# COMPACT_ATOMS: atom_id res chain seq x y z
N MET A 1 7.90 -15.06 -13.45
CA MET A 1 7.45 -14.33 -12.26
C MET A 1 7.54 -12.81 -12.39
N ARG A 2 8.68 -12.20 -12.82
CA ARG A 2 8.78 -10.72 -12.95
C ARG A 2 7.75 -10.06 -13.88
N ALA A 3 7.37 -10.70 -14.99
CA ALA A 3 6.41 -10.13 -15.95
C ALA A 3 4.92 -10.18 -15.48
N MET A 4 4.58 -11.05 -14.55
CA MET A 4 3.22 -11.12 -13.99
C MET A 4 2.97 -10.05 -12.92
N GLN A 5 3.98 -9.65 -12.15
CA GLN A 5 3.84 -8.60 -11.14
C GLN A 5 3.63 -7.21 -11.75
N ALA A 6 4.32 -6.89 -12.85
CA ALA A 6 4.17 -5.59 -13.53
C ALA A 6 2.81 -5.38 -14.20
N LYS A 7 2.05 -6.46 -14.49
CA LYS A 7 0.71 -6.38 -15.07
C LYS A 7 -0.42 -6.30 -14.03
N ALA A 8 -0.11 -6.56 -12.76
CA ALA A 8 -1.12 -6.67 -11.71
C ALA A 8 -1.72 -5.32 -11.25
N TRP A 9 -1.03 -4.20 -11.52
CA TRP A 9 -1.40 -2.88 -11.02
C TRP A 9 -1.28 -1.85 -12.14
N GLN A 10 -2.32 -1.68 -12.96
CA GLN A 10 -2.27 -0.78 -14.14
C GLN A 10 -3.50 0.12 -14.27
N ASP A 11 -4.60 -0.18 -13.59
CA ASP A 11 -5.87 0.53 -13.73
C ASP A 11 -6.34 1.07 -12.39
N GLY A 12 -6.34 2.40 -12.24
CA GLY A 12 -6.74 3.09 -11.02
C GLY A 12 -8.22 2.88 -10.71
N ASP A 13 -9.09 2.83 -11.71
CA ASP A 13 -10.53 2.65 -11.53
C ASP A 13 -10.88 1.28 -10.94
N LEU A 14 -10.06 0.25 -11.22
CA LEU A 14 -10.22 -1.08 -10.63
C LEU A 14 -9.53 -1.21 -9.26
N TYR A 15 -8.47 -0.44 -9.02
CA TYR A 15 -7.75 -0.43 -7.74
C TYR A 15 -8.55 0.25 -6.62
N GLU A 16 -9.17 1.39 -6.91
CA GLU A 16 -9.87 2.20 -5.91
C GLU A 16 -11.01 1.44 -5.18
N PRO A 17 -11.92 0.69 -5.84
CA PRO A 17 -12.94 -0.09 -5.14
C PRO A 17 -12.38 -1.26 -4.32
N TYR A 18 -11.18 -1.77 -4.65
CA TYR A 18 -10.57 -2.92 -3.98
C TYR A 18 -9.91 -2.51 -2.65
N VAL A 19 -8.70 -2.02 -2.69
CA VAL A 19 -7.95 -1.60 -1.49
C VAL A 19 -7.68 -0.10 -1.45
N GLY A 20 -7.80 0.60 -2.58
CA GLY A 20 -7.56 2.03 -2.71
C GLY A 20 -8.45 2.87 -1.79
N ARG A 21 -9.72 2.50 -1.62
CA ARG A 21 -10.67 3.18 -0.74
C ARG A 21 -10.22 3.24 0.73
N TRP A 22 -9.35 2.33 1.15
CA TRP A 22 -8.79 2.30 2.51
C TRP A 22 -7.47 3.06 2.63
N SER A 23 -6.77 3.29 1.50
CA SER A 23 -5.45 3.90 1.46
C SER A 23 -5.45 5.32 2.05
N ARG A 24 -6.49 6.12 1.79
CA ARG A 24 -6.60 7.49 2.33
C ARG A 24 -6.75 7.51 3.85
N ALA A 25 -7.48 6.53 4.42
CA ALA A 25 -7.68 6.46 5.88
C ALA A 25 -6.38 6.13 6.61
N VAL A 26 -5.58 5.19 6.09
CA VAL A 26 -4.28 4.87 6.69
C VAL A 26 -3.27 6.00 6.45
N ALA A 27 -3.27 6.63 5.26
CA ALA A 27 -2.40 7.76 4.94
C ALA A 27 -2.59 8.93 5.89
N ALA A 28 -3.85 9.26 6.24
CA ALA A 28 -4.15 10.34 7.18
C ALA A 28 -3.53 10.09 8.57
N THR A 29 -3.72 8.89 9.12
CA THR A 29 -3.14 8.52 10.44
C THR A 29 -1.61 8.44 10.39
N PHE A 30 -1.06 7.98 9.25
CA PHE A 30 0.38 7.93 9.03
C PHE A 30 0.97 9.34 8.98
N LEU A 31 0.36 10.25 8.23
CA LEU A 31 0.84 11.63 8.10
C LEU A 31 0.83 12.36 9.45
N ASP A 32 -0.24 12.22 10.24
CA ASP A 32 -0.33 12.81 11.57
C ASP A 32 0.80 12.32 12.51
N TRP A 33 1.30 11.10 12.31
CA TRP A 33 2.37 10.52 13.10
C TRP A 33 3.77 10.96 12.64
N LEU A 34 3.95 11.31 11.37
CA LEU A 34 5.27 11.74 10.85
C LEU A 34 5.70 13.08 11.43
N GLU A 35 4.76 13.96 11.78
CA GLU A 35 5.04 15.29 12.38
C GLU A 35 5.99 16.14 11.53
N VAL A 36 5.87 16.09 10.20
CA VAL A 36 6.71 16.88 9.28
C VAL A 36 6.29 18.34 9.31
N PRO A 37 7.22 19.30 9.44
CA PRO A 37 6.92 20.73 9.40
C PRO A 37 6.28 21.17 8.07
N ALA A 38 5.40 22.19 8.14
CA ALA A 38 4.80 22.80 6.96
C ALA A 38 5.84 23.42 6.03
N GLY A 39 5.51 23.56 4.73
CA GLY A 39 6.35 24.23 3.72
C GLY A 39 7.44 23.35 3.12
N GLY A 40 7.52 22.06 3.49
CA GLY A 40 8.51 21.13 2.97
C GLY A 40 8.22 20.66 1.54
N ARG A 41 9.27 20.21 0.85
CA ARG A 41 9.21 19.50 -0.44
C ARG A 41 9.08 18.02 -0.17
N TRP A 42 8.01 17.40 -0.66
CA TRP A 42 7.70 16.01 -0.43
C TRP A 42 7.93 15.14 -1.67
N LEU A 43 8.41 13.93 -1.45
CA LEU A 43 8.45 12.88 -2.46
C LEU A 43 7.61 11.69 -1.99
N ASP A 44 6.64 11.26 -2.80
CA ASP A 44 5.84 10.05 -2.62
C ASP A 44 6.33 8.96 -3.58
N VAL A 45 7.05 7.96 -3.07
CA VAL A 45 7.67 6.88 -3.86
C VAL A 45 6.74 5.68 -3.92
N GLY A 46 6.33 5.32 -5.13
CA GLY A 46 5.25 4.37 -5.38
C GLY A 46 3.89 5.03 -5.16
N CYS A 47 3.70 6.23 -5.68
CA CYS A 47 2.53 7.07 -5.41
C CYS A 47 1.19 6.45 -5.87
N GLY A 48 1.22 5.47 -6.77
CA GLY A 48 0.03 4.79 -7.26
C GLY A 48 -1.01 5.76 -7.83
N THR A 49 -2.25 5.63 -7.36
CA THR A 49 -3.37 6.53 -7.71
C THR A 49 -3.34 7.89 -6.99
N GLY A 50 -2.31 8.13 -6.15
CA GLY A 50 -2.10 9.41 -5.48
C GLY A 50 -2.74 9.54 -4.09
N ALA A 51 -3.20 8.47 -3.46
CA ALA A 51 -3.90 8.54 -2.17
C ALA A 51 -3.07 9.16 -1.04
N LEU A 52 -1.77 8.84 -0.95
CA LEU A 52 -0.86 9.45 0.02
C LEU A 52 -0.52 10.87 -0.38
N SER A 53 -0.19 11.12 -1.65
CA SER A 53 0.06 12.48 -2.19
C SER A 53 -1.11 13.42 -1.93
N GLU A 54 -2.36 12.99 -2.18
CA GLU A 54 -3.58 13.77 -1.88
C GLU A 54 -3.67 14.11 -0.39
N THR A 55 -3.40 13.13 0.46
CA THR A 55 -3.42 13.33 1.93
C THR A 55 -2.37 14.34 2.37
N VAL A 56 -1.16 14.30 1.79
CA VAL A 56 -0.09 15.30 2.03
C VAL A 56 -0.54 16.70 1.59
N LEU A 57 -1.14 16.84 0.40
CA LEU A 57 -1.64 18.12 -0.10
C LEU A 57 -2.71 18.74 0.81
N LEU A 58 -3.62 17.89 1.33
CA LEU A 58 -4.74 18.34 2.16
C LEU A 58 -4.34 18.66 3.61
N ARG A 59 -3.31 18.01 4.16
CA ARG A 59 -3.03 18.04 5.61
C ARG A 59 -1.59 18.43 5.98
N GLY A 60 -0.63 18.24 5.06
CA GLY A 60 0.80 18.45 5.31
C GLY A 60 1.29 19.84 5.00
N GLU A 61 0.44 20.72 4.45
CA GLU A 61 0.82 22.08 4.02
C GLU A 61 2.15 22.11 3.23
N PRO A 62 2.34 21.26 2.19
CA PRO A 62 3.59 21.16 1.46
C PRO A 62 3.82 22.38 0.56
N ALA A 63 5.09 22.74 0.32
CA ALA A 63 5.45 23.64 -0.76
C ALA A 63 5.30 22.94 -2.12
N GLU A 64 5.64 21.65 -2.17
CA GLU A 64 5.61 20.83 -3.38
C GLU A 64 5.44 19.33 -2.99
N VAL A 65 4.72 18.58 -3.82
CA VAL A 65 4.61 17.11 -3.74
C VAL A 65 4.98 16.51 -5.10
N ARG A 66 6.02 15.71 -5.12
CA ARG A 66 6.39 14.91 -6.28
C ARG A 66 6.00 13.46 -6.07
N GLY A 67 5.28 12.87 -7.02
CA GLY A 67 4.96 11.45 -7.07
C GLY A 67 5.85 10.71 -8.06
N ILE A 68 6.22 9.47 -7.76
CA ILE A 68 6.87 8.57 -8.71
C ILE A 68 6.28 7.18 -8.59
N ASP A 69 5.94 6.56 -9.72
CA ASP A 69 5.45 5.17 -9.79
C ASP A 69 5.93 4.52 -11.08
N GLN A 70 6.13 3.19 -11.08
CA GLN A 70 6.49 2.46 -12.29
C GLN A 70 5.33 2.27 -13.28
N SER A 71 4.08 2.41 -12.80
CA SER A 71 2.86 2.24 -13.59
C SER A 71 2.47 3.54 -14.27
N GLU A 72 2.59 3.60 -15.59
CA GLU A 72 2.12 4.74 -16.39
C GLU A 72 0.61 5.00 -16.20
N GLY A 73 -0.19 3.93 -16.05
CA GLY A 73 -1.62 4.03 -15.81
C GLY A 73 -1.93 4.72 -14.48
N PHE A 74 -1.21 4.37 -13.41
CA PHE A 74 -1.37 5.00 -12.11
C PHE A 74 -0.91 6.46 -12.10
N VAL A 75 0.24 6.77 -12.69
CA VAL A 75 0.73 8.15 -12.81
C VAL A 75 -0.26 9.01 -13.58
N LYS A 76 -0.78 8.50 -14.69
CA LYS A 76 -1.83 9.20 -15.46
C LYS A 76 -3.08 9.43 -14.62
N TYR A 77 -3.55 8.41 -13.89
CA TYR A 77 -4.70 8.53 -13.00
C TYR A 77 -4.46 9.61 -11.93
N ALA A 78 -3.33 9.56 -11.22
CA ALA A 78 -3.00 10.54 -10.20
C ALA A 78 -3.00 11.98 -10.74
N ARG A 79 -2.35 12.23 -11.90
CA ARG A 79 -2.33 13.53 -12.56
C ARG A 79 -3.71 14.04 -12.96
N GLN A 80 -4.62 13.14 -13.31
CA GLN A 80 -5.98 13.50 -13.73
C GLN A 80 -6.92 13.82 -12.57
N HIS A 81 -6.65 13.24 -11.38
CA HIS A 81 -7.54 13.34 -10.23
C HIS A 81 -7.03 14.30 -9.15
N LEU A 82 -5.73 14.59 -9.12
CA LEU A 82 -5.14 15.57 -8.20
C LEU A 82 -4.90 16.89 -8.94
N ASP A 83 -5.92 17.74 -8.96
CA ASP A 83 -5.87 19.10 -9.56
C ASP A 83 -5.35 20.10 -8.52
N ASP A 84 -4.07 19.99 -8.16
CA ASP A 84 -3.38 20.91 -7.25
C ASP A 84 -2.04 21.34 -7.87
N PRO A 85 -1.78 22.65 -8.03
CA PRO A 85 -0.56 23.15 -8.70
C PRO A 85 0.74 22.75 -7.98
N ARG A 86 0.66 22.34 -6.73
CA ARG A 86 1.81 21.84 -5.95
C ARG A 86 2.16 20.39 -6.27
N PHE A 87 1.29 19.66 -6.99
CA PHE A 87 1.47 18.23 -7.29
C PHE A 87 1.93 18.00 -8.72
N ASP A 88 2.93 17.14 -8.88
CA ASP A 88 3.22 16.47 -10.15
C ASP A 88 3.72 15.04 -9.88
N ALA A 89 3.48 14.14 -10.83
CA ALA A 89 3.94 12.76 -10.75
C ALA A 89 4.60 12.31 -12.06
N GLN A 90 5.56 11.41 -11.98
CA GLN A 90 6.25 10.88 -13.15
C GLN A 90 6.43 9.37 -13.07
N VAL A 91 6.61 8.75 -14.23
CA VAL A 91 6.95 7.32 -14.31
C VAL A 91 8.42 7.13 -13.95
N GLY A 92 8.71 6.17 -13.05
CA GLY A 92 10.09 5.84 -12.70
C GLY A 92 10.22 4.63 -11.78
N ASP A 93 11.46 4.23 -11.53
CA ASP A 93 11.81 3.08 -10.71
C ASP A 93 12.27 3.57 -9.32
N ALA A 94 11.62 3.07 -8.27
CA ALA A 94 12.00 3.38 -6.89
C ALA A 94 13.44 2.98 -6.51
N ARG A 95 14.07 2.08 -7.28
CA ARG A 95 15.46 1.64 -7.10
C ARG A 95 16.49 2.58 -7.76
N SER A 96 16.03 3.57 -8.52
CA SER A 96 16.87 4.54 -9.22
C SER A 96 16.05 5.81 -9.44
N LEU A 97 15.93 6.61 -8.39
CA LEU A 97 15.11 7.83 -8.40
C LEU A 97 15.79 8.92 -9.23
N PRO A 98 15.08 9.54 -10.20
CA PRO A 98 15.64 10.57 -11.08
C PRO A 98 15.69 11.95 -10.42
N PHE A 99 16.15 11.99 -9.19
CA PHE A 99 16.29 13.22 -8.40
C PHE A 99 17.70 13.32 -7.81
N ASP A 100 18.17 14.53 -7.64
CA ASP A 100 19.47 14.80 -7.02
C ASP A 100 19.46 14.43 -5.52
N ASP A 101 20.66 14.21 -4.97
CA ASP A 101 20.86 13.96 -3.54
C ASP A 101 20.33 15.12 -2.70
N GLY A 102 19.60 14.83 -1.64
CA GLY A 102 19.14 15.85 -0.70
C GLY A 102 18.06 16.79 -1.24
N SER A 103 17.26 16.35 -2.21
CA SER A 103 16.27 17.20 -2.88
C SER A 103 14.99 17.42 -2.08
N PHE A 104 14.66 16.55 -1.10
CA PHE A 104 13.37 16.54 -0.42
C PHE A 104 13.49 16.65 1.09
N ASP A 105 12.56 17.41 1.69
CA ASP A 105 12.47 17.63 3.13
C ASP A 105 11.64 16.52 3.82
N ALA A 106 10.84 15.79 3.04
CA ALA A 106 10.15 14.56 3.46
C ALA A 106 10.08 13.55 2.30
N VAL A 107 10.40 12.28 2.56
CA VAL A 107 10.32 11.19 1.59
C VAL A 107 9.44 10.10 2.15
N VAL A 108 8.34 9.79 1.45
CA VAL A 108 7.34 8.82 1.94
C VAL A 108 7.05 7.75 0.91
N SER A 109 6.57 6.59 1.39
CA SER A 109 6.08 5.52 0.54
C SER A 109 4.95 4.78 1.23
N GLY A 110 3.82 4.66 0.56
CA GLY A 110 2.63 3.97 1.07
C GLY A 110 2.30 2.71 0.27
N LEU A 111 2.24 1.55 0.96
CA LEU A 111 1.69 0.29 0.43
C LEU A 111 2.41 -0.29 -0.80
N MET A 112 3.66 0.14 -1.07
CA MET A 112 4.43 -0.24 -2.26
C MET A 112 5.61 -1.18 -1.95
N LEU A 113 6.35 -0.91 -0.85
CA LEU A 113 7.67 -1.49 -0.60
C LEU A 113 7.70 -3.02 -0.56
N ASN A 114 6.63 -3.65 -0.09
CA ASN A 114 6.50 -5.12 -0.05
C ASN A 114 6.43 -5.76 -1.46
N PHE A 115 6.13 -5.00 -2.51
CA PHE A 115 6.10 -5.49 -3.89
C PHE A 115 7.44 -5.37 -4.61
N VAL A 116 8.44 -4.72 -4.01
CA VAL A 116 9.78 -4.56 -4.61
C VAL A 116 10.70 -5.66 -4.12
N ALA A 117 11.41 -6.31 -5.05
CA ALA A 117 12.34 -7.39 -4.71
C ALA A 117 13.63 -6.88 -4.02
N ASP A 118 14.11 -5.69 -4.40
CA ASP A 118 15.29 -5.04 -3.83
C ASP A 118 14.86 -3.90 -2.91
N GLN A 119 14.38 -4.25 -1.72
CA GLN A 119 13.92 -3.29 -0.71
C GLN A 119 15.09 -2.46 -0.14
N GLY A 120 16.28 -3.07 -0.03
CA GLY A 120 17.49 -2.38 0.42
C GLY A 120 17.92 -1.29 -0.55
N GLY A 121 17.90 -1.57 -1.85
CA GLY A 121 18.16 -0.57 -2.89
C GLY A 121 17.17 0.58 -2.84
N VAL A 122 15.87 0.29 -2.65
CA VAL A 122 14.86 1.35 -2.46
C VAL A 122 15.16 2.17 -1.22
N ALA A 123 15.42 1.55 -0.06
CA ALA A 123 15.71 2.28 1.18
C ALA A 123 16.92 3.22 1.01
N ASN A 124 17.97 2.78 0.34
CA ASN A 124 19.14 3.61 0.04
C ASN A 124 18.79 4.81 -0.85
N GLU A 125 17.91 4.64 -1.83
CA GLU A 125 17.45 5.73 -2.69
C GLU A 125 16.58 6.73 -1.92
N LEU A 126 15.68 6.25 -1.02
CA LEU A 126 14.92 7.13 -0.14
C LEU A 126 15.85 8.01 0.71
N VAL A 127 16.91 7.41 1.28
CA VAL A 127 17.93 8.15 2.06
C VAL A 127 18.71 9.12 1.17
N ARG A 128 19.12 8.72 -0.02
CA ARG A 128 19.91 9.55 -0.92
C ARG A 128 19.20 10.86 -1.29
N VAL A 129 17.93 10.75 -1.68
CA VAL A 129 17.15 11.92 -2.16
C VAL A 129 16.59 12.79 -1.04
N ALA A 130 16.54 12.31 0.20
CA ALA A 130 16.14 13.06 1.36
C ALA A 130 17.23 14.10 1.74
N ALA A 131 16.90 15.30 2.16
CA ALA A 131 17.83 16.28 2.69
C ALA A 131 18.37 15.86 4.08
N PRO A 132 19.56 16.33 4.52
CA PRO A 132 19.99 16.13 5.91
C PRO A 132 18.92 16.64 6.88
N GLY A 133 18.56 15.83 7.87
CA GLY A 133 17.48 16.11 8.82
C GLY A 133 16.05 15.84 8.30
N ALA A 134 15.89 15.41 7.04
CA ALA A 134 14.59 15.10 6.47
C ALA A 134 13.95 13.85 7.11
N THR A 135 12.64 13.85 7.20
CA THR A 135 11.84 12.68 7.63
C THR A 135 11.65 11.71 6.48
N ILE A 136 11.95 10.43 6.72
CA ILE A 136 11.66 9.34 5.80
C ILE A 136 10.63 8.44 6.47
N GLY A 137 9.52 8.14 5.79
CA GLY A 137 8.46 7.32 6.35
C GLY A 137 7.87 6.32 5.34
N VAL A 138 7.64 5.07 5.79
CA VAL A 138 7.06 4.01 4.96
C VAL A 138 6.00 3.26 5.74
N TYR A 139 4.92 2.83 5.04
CA TYR A 139 3.99 1.88 5.61
C TYR A 139 3.56 0.83 4.59
N VAL A 140 3.24 -0.37 5.09
CA VAL A 140 2.74 -1.51 4.31
C VAL A 140 1.61 -2.20 5.05
N TRP A 141 0.69 -2.87 4.34
CA TRP A 141 -0.36 -3.65 4.99
C TRP A 141 0.22 -4.84 5.79
N ASP A 142 -0.37 -5.12 6.95
CA ASP A 142 -0.17 -6.38 7.69
C ASP A 142 -0.96 -7.51 7.02
N TYR A 143 -0.42 -8.04 5.94
CA TYR A 143 -1.06 -9.12 5.19
C TYR A 143 -1.14 -10.43 5.97
N ALA A 144 -0.25 -10.64 6.96
CA ALA A 144 -0.19 -11.87 7.73
C ALA A 144 -1.31 -11.98 8.77
N GLY A 145 -1.83 -10.85 9.28
CA GLY A 145 -2.83 -10.90 10.33
C GLY A 145 -3.84 -9.75 10.32
N GLY A 146 -3.37 -8.52 10.20
CA GLY A 146 -4.19 -7.33 10.41
C GLY A 146 -5.04 -6.89 9.21
N MET A 147 -4.73 -7.30 7.99
CA MET A 147 -5.55 -7.02 6.81
C MET A 147 -6.68 -8.04 6.70
N GLN A 148 -7.72 -7.90 7.55
CA GLN A 148 -8.77 -8.91 7.73
C GLN A 148 -9.49 -9.26 6.43
N MET A 149 -9.77 -8.28 5.54
CA MET A 149 -10.38 -8.55 4.23
C MET A 149 -9.61 -9.64 3.49
N MET A 150 -8.28 -9.54 3.45
CA MET A 150 -7.40 -10.48 2.75
C MET A 150 -7.27 -11.80 3.52
N ARG A 151 -7.25 -11.75 4.86
CA ARG A 151 -7.17 -12.96 5.69
C ARG A 151 -8.38 -13.84 5.51
N TYR A 152 -9.61 -13.29 5.58
CA TYR A 152 -10.82 -14.08 5.30
C TYR A 152 -10.77 -14.74 3.93
N PHE A 153 -10.33 -13.99 2.90
CA PHE A 153 -10.22 -14.52 1.55
C PHE A 153 -9.20 -15.67 1.45
N TRP A 154 -7.95 -15.42 1.90
CA TRP A 154 -6.88 -16.42 1.75
C TRP A 154 -7.09 -17.65 2.64
N ASP A 155 -7.64 -17.49 3.84
CA ASP A 155 -7.92 -18.62 4.72
C ASP A 155 -9.03 -19.51 4.13
N ALA A 156 -10.06 -18.91 3.52
CA ALA A 156 -11.08 -19.67 2.82
C ALA A 156 -10.52 -20.34 1.54
N ALA A 157 -9.70 -19.62 0.77
CA ALA A 157 -9.07 -20.15 -0.44
C ALA A 157 -8.15 -21.34 -0.15
N LYS A 158 -7.33 -21.25 0.91
CA LYS A 158 -6.42 -22.34 1.33
C LYS A 158 -7.14 -23.60 1.79
N ASP A 159 -8.32 -23.46 2.39
CA ASP A 159 -9.13 -24.62 2.81
C ASP A 159 -9.75 -25.37 1.61
N LEU A 160 -10.01 -24.68 0.51
CA LEU A 160 -10.51 -25.27 -0.73
C LEU A 160 -9.38 -25.77 -1.64
N ASP A 161 -8.31 -25.02 -1.75
CA ASP A 161 -7.13 -25.34 -2.56
C ASP A 161 -5.84 -24.98 -1.80
N PRO A 162 -5.12 -25.98 -1.23
CA PRO A 162 -3.86 -25.72 -0.52
C PRO A 162 -2.81 -24.97 -1.33
N ARG A 163 -2.88 -24.99 -2.69
CA ARG A 163 -1.96 -24.26 -3.57
C ARG A 163 -2.17 -22.75 -3.51
N ALA A 164 -3.32 -22.27 -3.01
CA ALA A 164 -3.58 -20.86 -2.75
C ALA A 164 -2.52 -20.20 -1.86
N ARG A 165 -1.86 -21.02 -0.99
CA ARG A 165 -0.73 -20.57 -0.15
C ARG A 165 0.37 -19.87 -0.93
N GLU A 166 0.68 -20.32 -2.15
CA GLU A 166 1.73 -19.73 -2.99
C GLU A 166 1.43 -18.30 -3.42
N GLN A 167 0.16 -17.91 -3.42
CA GLN A 167 -0.31 -16.58 -3.80
C GLN A 167 -0.59 -15.67 -2.59
N ASP A 168 -0.74 -16.25 -1.40
CA ASP A 168 -1.09 -15.54 -0.15
C ASP A 168 -0.02 -14.50 0.19
N GLU A 169 -0.40 -13.22 0.11
CA GLU A 169 0.48 -12.09 0.45
C GLU A 169 0.98 -12.17 1.89
N GLY A 170 0.18 -12.73 2.81
CA GLY A 170 0.57 -12.91 4.21
C GLY A 170 1.77 -13.83 4.38
N GLU A 171 1.92 -14.84 3.51
CA GLU A 171 3.09 -15.73 3.52
C GLU A 171 4.25 -15.13 2.69
N ARG A 172 3.93 -14.53 1.55
CA ARG A 172 4.95 -13.98 0.63
C ARG A 172 5.67 -12.76 1.18
N PHE A 173 5.00 -11.93 1.97
CA PHE A 173 5.53 -10.66 2.46
C PHE A 173 5.78 -10.66 3.98
N ALA A 174 5.67 -11.81 4.65
CA ALA A 174 5.75 -11.93 6.11
C ALA A 174 6.99 -11.26 6.74
N GLU A 175 8.13 -11.30 6.05
CA GLU A 175 9.37 -10.73 6.54
C GLU A 175 9.32 -9.20 6.56
N ILE A 176 9.07 -8.58 5.41
CA ILE A 176 9.07 -7.11 5.28
C ILE A 176 7.81 -6.47 5.84
N ALA A 177 6.64 -7.12 5.72
CA ALA A 177 5.39 -6.62 6.24
C ALA A 177 5.24 -6.87 7.75
N SER A 178 6.22 -6.41 8.53
CA SER A 178 6.30 -6.51 9.98
C SER A 178 7.05 -5.31 10.57
N LEU A 179 6.81 -4.99 11.85
CA LEU A 179 7.57 -3.94 12.54
C LEU A 179 9.08 -4.24 12.54
N LYS A 180 9.45 -5.51 12.74
CA LYS A 180 10.86 -5.93 12.73
C LYS A 180 11.50 -5.79 11.35
N GLY A 181 10.78 -6.18 10.30
CA GLY A 181 11.28 -6.10 8.92
C GLY A 181 11.50 -4.66 8.48
N LEU A 182 10.49 -3.81 8.67
CA LEU A 182 10.58 -2.39 8.31
C LEU A 182 11.60 -1.65 9.17
N GLY A 183 11.61 -1.85 10.50
CA GLY A 183 12.57 -1.22 11.41
C GLY A 183 14.00 -1.61 11.06
N GLY A 184 14.26 -2.92 10.89
CA GLY A 184 15.58 -3.42 10.50
C GLY A 184 16.06 -2.90 9.14
N LEU A 185 15.15 -2.70 8.17
CA LEU A 185 15.49 -2.09 6.89
C LEU A 185 15.97 -0.64 7.06
N PHE A 186 15.32 0.15 7.92
CA PHE A 186 15.67 1.54 8.17
C PHE A 186 16.97 1.65 8.98
N ASP A 187 17.18 0.76 9.96
CA ASP A 187 18.44 0.66 10.70
C ASP A 187 19.62 0.34 9.76
N LEU A 188 19.44 -0.61 8.84
CA LEU A 188 20.46 -0.97 7.84
C LEU A 188 20.74 0.14 6.84
N ALA A 189 19.73 0.95 6.51
CA ALA A 189 19.90 2.12 5.65
C ALA A 189 20.57 3.31 6.37
N GLY A 190 20.87 3.19 7.66
CA GLY A 190 21.60 4.19 8.45
C GLY A 190 20.77 5.39 8.88
N LEU A 191 19.44 5.26 8.95
CA LEU A 191 18.56 6.30 9.46
C LEU A 191 18.70 6.49 10.97
N GLY A 192 18.63 7.71 11.43
CA GLY A 192 18.55 8.07 12.84
C GLY A 192 17.10 8.05 13.35
N GLU A 193 16.94 7.98 14.66
CA GLU A 193 15.64 8.10 15.36
C GLU A 193 14.54 7.18 14.81
N VAL A 194 14.88 5.93 14.44
CA VAL A 194 13.96 4.98 13.86
C VAL A 194 12.84 4.65 14.86
N ARG A 195 11.60 4.92 14.44
CA ARG A 195 10.39 4.60 15.21
C ARG A 195 9.44 3.77 14.34
N SER A 196 8.74 2.83 14.95
CA SER A 196 7.78 1.96 14.26
C SER A 196 6.47 1.85 15.04
N ARG A 197 5.34 1.68 14.34
CA ARG A 197 4.03 1.46 14.95
C ARG A 197 3.09 0.69 14.05
N SER A 198 1.98 0.21 14.63
CA SER A 198 0.80 -0.19 13.88
C SER A 198 -0.14 0.99 13.66
N ILE A 199 -0.84 0.97 12.53
CA ILE A 199 -1.96 1.85 12.20
C ILE A 199 -3.15 0.95 11.88
N ASP A 200 -4.17 0.97 12.72
CA ASP A 200 -5.40 0.21 12.52
C ASP A 200 -6.52 1.14 12.03
N ILE A 201 -7.19 0.75 10.95
CA ILE A 201 -8.34 1.48 10.41
C ILE A 201 -9.56 0.55 10.28
N PRO A 202 -10.78 1.06 10.49
CA PRO A 202 -11.98 0.30 10.19
C PRO A 202 -12.16 0.14 8.69
N THR A 203 -12.57 -1.08 8.26
CA THR A 203 -12.95 -1.37 6.89
C THR A 203 -14.38 -1.89 6.89
N ILE A 204 -15.32 -1.05 6.43
CA ILE A 204 -16.76 -1.32 6.50
C ILE A 204 -17.27 -1.59 5.09
N PHE A 205 -17.91 -2.74 4.92
CA PHE A 205 -18.60 -3.13 3.69
C PHE A 205 -20.11 -3.05 3.94
N ARG A 206 -20.84 -2.51 2.97
CA ARG A 206 -22.31 -2.36 3.04
C ARG A 206 -23.03 -3.69 3.14
N ASP A 207 -22.49 -4.69 2.41
CA ASP A 207 -23.02 -6.04 2.31
C ASP A 207 -21.94 -7.00 1.78
N PHE A 208 -22.32 -8.25 1.57
CA PHE A 208 -21.41 -9.27 1.04
C PHE A 208 -20.96 -8.96 -0.40
N ASP A 209 -21.80 -8.39 -1.23
CA ASP A 209 -21.43 -8.10 -2.63
C ASP A 209 -20.44 -6.93 -2.70
N ASP A 210 -20.52 -5.97 -1.79
CA ASP A 210 -19.51 -4.91 -1.62
C ASP A 210 -18.14 -5.46 -1.14
N TYR A 211 -18.13 -6.56 -0.36
CA TYR A 211 -16.91 -7.29 0.00
C TYR A 211 -16.38 -8.15 -1.17
N TRP A 212 -17.26 -8.91 -1.83
CA TRP A 212 -16.88 -9.90 -2.83
C TRP A 212 -16.54 -9.28 -4.20
N GLY A 213 -17.28 -8.25 -4.62
CA GLY A 213 -17.16 -7.65 -5.96
C GLY A 213 -15.72 -7.31 -6.36
N PRO A 214 -14.92 -6.67 -5.51
CA PRO A 214 -13.53 -6.32 -5.82
C PRO A 214 -12.62 -7.50 -6.19
N PHE A 215 -12.87 -8.69 -5.64
CA PHE A 215 -12.10 -9.90 -5.99
C PHE A 215 -12.35 -10.40 -7.42
N LEU A 216 -13.43 -9.95 -8.07
CA LEU A 216 -13.74 -10.31 -9.45
C LEU A 216 -13.04 -9.39 -10.48
N ALA A 217 -12.40 -8.30 -10.02
CA ALA A 217 -11.80 -7.29 -10.90
C ALA A 217 -10.45 -7.71 -11.53
N GLY A 218 -9.82 -8.78 -11.02
CA GLY A 218 -8.59 -9.36 -11.60
C GLY A 218 -7.30 -8.59 -11.33
N GLN A 219 -7.32 -7.49 -10.55
CA GLN A 219 -6.12 -6.72 -10.18
C GLN A 219 -5.62 -7.09 -8.78
N GLY A 220 -4.31 -7.34 -8.67
CA GLY A 220 -3.68 -7.80 -7.44
C GLY A 220 -3.70 -9.32 -7.28
N PRO A 221 -2.96 -9.86 -6.29
CA PRO A 221 -2.82 -11.31 -6.13
C PRO A 221 -4.13 -12.04 -5.85
N ALA A 222 -4.95 -11.59 -4.90
CA ALA A 222 -6.20 -12.27 -4.56
C ALA A 222 -7.26 -12.18 -5.66
N PRO A 223 -7.53 -11.02 -6.32
CA PRO A 223 -8.37 -10.97 -7.50
C PRO A 223 -7.85 -11.81 -8.67
N ALA A 224 -6.53 -11.83 -8.92
CA ALA A 224 -5.94 -12.65 -9.96
C ALA A 224 -6.13 -14.15 -9.69
N TYR A 225 -5.94 -14.58 -8.43
CA TYR A 225 -6.25 -15.94 -8.00
C TYR A 225 -7.73 -16.27 -8.18
N CYS A 226 -8.64 -15.42 -7.71
CA CYS A 226 -10.08 -15.60 -7.85
C CYS A 226 -10.50 -15.77 -9.33
N SER A 227 -9.92 -14.97 -10.23
CA SER A 227 -10.17 -15.03 -11.67
C SER A 227 -9.60 -16.29 -12.33
N SER A 228 -8.58 -16.91 -11.74
CA SER A 228 -7.96 -18.15 -12.26
C SER A 228 -8.74 -19.42 -11.90
N LEU A 229 -9.67 -19.35 -10.94
CA LEU A 229 -10.51 -20.46 -10.54
C LEU A 229 -11.58 -20.78 -11.60
N ASP A 230 -11.92 -22.05 -11.74
CA ASP A 230 -13.11 -22.43 -12.46
C ASP A 230 -14.39 -21.94 -11.73
N ASP A 231 -15.52 -21.97 -12.43
CA ASP A 231 -16.78 -21.42 -11.90
C ASP A 231 -17.27 -22.17 -10.66
N GLY A 232 -17.00 -23.48 -10.56
CA GLY A 232 -17.37 -24.33 -9.41
C GLY A 232 -16.61 -23.92 -8.16
N LEU A 233 -15.28 -23.93 -8.21
CA LEU A 233 -14.42 -23.53 -7.09
C LEU A 233 -14.63 -22.07 -6.68
N ARG A 234 -14.87 -21.19 -7.66
CA ARG A 234 -15.19 -19.78 -7.37
C ARG A 234 -16.50 -19.64 -6.62
N ALA A 235 -17.52 -20.42 -6.99
CA ALA A 235 -18.80 -20.45 -6.29
C ALA A 235 -18.66 -21.01 -4.88
N GLU A 236 -17.88 -22.07 -4.68
CA GLU A 236 -17.59 -22.65 -3.37
C GLU A 236 -16.86 -21.64 -2.47
N LEU A 237 -15.83 -20.95 -2.99
CA LEU A 237 -15.11 -19.92 -2.26
C LEU A 237 -16.05 -18.78 -1.84
N ARG A 238 -16.90 -18.33 -2.75
CA ARG A 238 -17.90 -17.29 -2.46
C ARG A 238 -18.83 -17.69 -1.32
N GLU A 239 -19.38 -18.91 -1.33
CA GLU A 239 -20.29 -19.36 -0.27
C GLU A 239 -19.55 -19.59 1.06
N LEU A 240 -18.33 -20.12 1.02
CA LEU A 240 -17.51 -20.29 2.22
C LEU A 240 -17.21 -18.92 2.89
N LEU A 241 -16.90 -17.91 2.11
CA LEU A 241 -16.71 -16.54 2.59
C LEU A 241 -18.00 -15.95 3.17
N ARG A 242 -19.14 -16.20 2.52
CA ARG A 242 -20.46 -15.74 3.02
C ARG A 242 -20.78 -16.29 4.41
N VAL A 243 -20.39 -17.53 4.68
CA VAL A 243 -20.59 -18.17 5.99
C VAL A 243 -19.60 -17.65 7.04
N ARG A 244 -18.35 -17.35 6.65
CA ARG A 244 -17.26 -17.01 7.59
C ARG A 244 -17.24 -15.54 8.00
N LEU A 245 -17.69 -14.66 7.11
CA LEU A 245 -17.63 -13.22 7.38
C LEU A 245 -18.58 -12.83 8.52
N PRO A 246 -18.15 -11.93 9.42
CA PRO A 246 -18.93 -11.49 10.57
C PRO A 246 -20.03 -10.51 10.16
N THR A 247 -20.98 -10.98 9.35
CA THR A 247 -22.10 -10.19 8.86
C THR A 247 -23.05 -9.82 10.00
N LYS A 248 -23.35 -8.53 10.14
CA LYS A 248 -24.30 -8.00 11.13
C LYS A 248 -25.74 -8.22 10.67
N THR A 249 -26.70 -8.02 11.59
CA THR A 249 -28.14 -8.16 11.30
C THR A 249 -28.65 -7.17 10.24
N ASP A 250 -27.96 -6.03 10.06
CA ASP A 250 -28.25 -5.02 9.04
C ASP A 250 -27.57 -5.33 7.69
N GLY A 251 -26.88 -6.47 7.56
CA GLY A 251 -26.16 -6.90 6.36
C GLY A 251 -24.73 -6.36 6.27
N THR A 252 -24.33 -5.41 7.11
CA THR A 252 -22.97 -4.83 7.07
C THR A 252 -21.91 -5.82 7.55
N ILE A 253 -20.71 -5.72 6.97
CA ILE A 253 -19.53 -6.46 7.41
C ILE A 253 -18.51 -5.44 7.90
N ARG A 254 -18.12 -5.56 9.18
CA ARG A 254 -17.18 -4.64 9.82
C ARG A 254 -15.89 -5.37 10.13
N LEU A 255 -14.86 -5.03 9.40
CA LEU A 255 -13.51 -5.57 9.55
C LEU A 255 -12.52 -4.46 9.94
N THR A 256 -11.27 -4.85 10.12
CA THR A 256 -10.14 -3.95 10.38
C THR A 256 -9.06 -4.20 9.34
N ALA A 257 -8.36 -3.14 8.93
CA ALA A 257 -7.10 -3.26 8.24
C ALA A 257 -6.00 -2.62 9.09
N ARG A 258 -4.88 -3.34 9.25
CA ARG A 258 -3.67 -2.87 9.91
C ARG A 258 -2.60 -2.59 8.89
N ALA A 259 -1.91 -1.47 9.03
CA ALA A 259 -0.62 -1.22 8.39
C ALA A 259 0.49 -1.20 9.45
N TRP A 260 1.66 -1.69 9.07
CA TRP A 260 2.91 -1.49 9.78
C TRP A 260 3.60 -0.26 9.21
N ALA A 261 3.95 0.69 10.07
CA ALA A 261 4.59 1.93 9.69
C ALA A 261 5.95 2.08 10.39
N VAL A 262 6.92 2.65 9.67
CA VAL A 262 8.23 3.03 10.16
C VAL A 262 8.56 4.44 9.70
N GLN A 263 9.25 5.20 10.54
CA GLN A 263 9.87 6.47 10.17
C GLN A 263 11.27 6.57 10.76
N GLY A 264 12.10 7.40 10.16
CA GLY A 264 13.43 7.77 10.65
C GLY A 264 13.87 9.08 10.05
N THR A 265 14.98 9.61 10.54
CA THR A 265 15.55 10.88 10.10
C THR A 265 16.84 10.61 9.34
N ARG A 266 17.05 11.29 8.21
CA ARG A 266 18.34 11.27 7.53
C ARG A 266 19.38 12.00 8.39
N PRO A 267 20.52 11.36 8.75
CA PRO A 267 21.61 12.02 9.48
C PRO A 267 22.21 13.21 8.75
#